data_090346e8fed663419fc4c5950ee71532
#
_entry.id   090346e8fed663419fc4c5950ee71532
#
_cell.length_a   1.000
_cell.length_b   1.000
_cell.length_c   1.000
_cell.angle_alpha   90.00
_cell.angle_beta   90.00
_cell.angle_gamma   90.00
#
_symmetry.space_group_name_H-M   'P 1'
#
loop_
_entity.id
_entity.type
_entity.pdbx_description
1 polymer ?
#
loop_
_entity_poly.entity_id
_entity_poly.type
_entity_poly.pdbx_seq_one_letter_code
_entity_poly.pdbx_strand_id
1 'polypeptide(L)'
;MYSLIRVGEDTWYAPTPTNIGIFRYSGREVCMIDAGSRDIAAGVLEQVRAHGWELKKLFLTHSHADHVAGAAFLRKQTGCEVCAPGISAAAVEHSFLIPVTLYGGSTTPEMCSRLPTPPPCACSELSRDALPPGLDFERLDGHDMAQAAFRTRDGVWFTADAIVSAGDLQKHRISFVYSQEQHRESLARLSGFSGKLFIPAHDVPCEDIAPLVQENLAAMNDVAADIEEMCGTPQTIDDLIAKCLEKYHIRLYLMQYLLVGQTVRSYVTWLLKTGRIEPVYEGTRLLFRRIQ
;
A
#
# COMPACT_ATOMS: atom_id res chain seq x y z
N MET A 1 16.44 9.18 16.97
CA MET A 1 16.93 9.97 15.81
C MET A 1 17.00 9.00 14.65
N TYR A 2 16.35 9.28 13.54
CA TYR A 2 16.40 8.42 12.34
C TYR A 2 17.72 8.65 11.62
N SER A 3 18.32 7.57 11.07
CA SER A 3 19.55 7.66 10.26
C SER A 3 19.18 7.42 8.81
N LEU A 4 19.88 8.09 7.88
CA LEU A 4 19.78 7.79 6.45
C LEU A 4 20.84 6.77 6.08
N ILE A 5 20.42 5.67 5.46
CA ILE A 5 21.30 4.64 4.92
C ILE A 5 21.49 4.90 3.44
N ARG A 6 22.74 5.07 3.02
CA ARG A 6 23.10 5.27 1.61
C ARG A 6 23.06 3.93 0.86
N VAL A 7 22.33 3.88 -0.25
CA VAL A 7 22.15 2.67 -1.08
C VAL A 7 22.52 2.88 -2.54
N GLY A 8 22.78 4.12 -2.93
CA GLY A 8 23.25 4.51 -4.25
C GLY A 8 24.17 5.72 -4.20
N GLU A 9 24.57 6.25 -5.35
CA GLU A 9 25.35 7.49 -5.41
C GLU A 9 24.53 8.67 -4.89
N ASP A 10 23.26 8.76 -5.33
CA ASP A 10 22.31 9.82 -5.01
C ASP A 10 21.04 9.31 -4.33
N THR A 11 21.05 8.07 -3.81
CA THR A 11 19.90 7.42 -3.20
C THR A 11 20.20 6.98 -1.77
N TRP A 12 19.26 7.31 -0.87
CA TRP A 12 19.24 6.90 0.54
C TRP A 12 17.85 6.42 0.90
N TYR A 13 17.75 5.71 2.02
CA TYR A 13 16.47 5.47 2.68
C TYR A 13 16.60 5.64 4.19
N ALA A 14 15.48 5.94 4.84
CA ALA A 14 15.35 5.90 6.29
C ALA A 14 14.63 4.60 6.66
N PRO A 15 15.28 3.69 7.42
CA PRO A 15 14.63 2.48 7.94
C PRO A 15 13.68 2.87 9.08
N THR A 16 12.43 3.03 8.73
CA THR A 16 11.33 3.36 9.64
C THR A 16 10.24 2.29 9.49
N PRO A 17 9.19 2.25 10.31
CA PRO A 17 8.09 1.28 10.13
C PRO A 17 7.55 1.24 8.70
N THR A 18 7.54 2.38 8.00
CA THR A 18 7.37 2.50 6.55
C THR A 18 8.67 3.08 5.99
N ASN A 19 9.44 2.33 5.24
CA ASN A 19 10.71 2.78 4.67
C ASN A 19 10.52 4.02 3.79
N ILE A 20 11.25 5.09 4.08
CA ILE A 20 11.15 6.35 3.34
C ILE A 20 12.34 6.52 2.42
N GLY A 21 12.09 6.70 1.12
CA GLY A 21 13.12 6.96 0.14
C GLY A 21 13.53 8.43 0.11
N ILE A 22 14.84 8.69 -0.12
CA ILE A 22 15.39 10.01 -0.39
C ILE A 22 16.26 9.92 -1.65
N PHE A 23 15.96 10.75 -2.64
CA PHE A 23 16.75 10.81 -3.86
C PHE A 23 17.19 12.24 -4.14
N ARG A 24 18.51 12.44 -4.23
CA ARG A 24 19.12 13.71 -4.59
C ARG A 24 19.23 13.81 -6.10
N TYR A 25 18.45 14.68 -6.72
CA TYR A 25 18.40 14.78 -8.17
C TYR A 25 19.21 15.95 -8.74
N SER A 26 19.49 16.98 -7.93
CA SER A 26 20.26 18.16 -8.38
C SER A 26 20.90 18.89 -7.20
N GLY A 27 22.22 19.06 -7.19
CA GLY A 27 22.93 19.86 -6.19
C GLY A 27 22.52 19.52 -4.75
N ARG A 28 21.73 20.41 -4.13
CA ARG A 28 21.17 20.25 -2.78
C ARG A 28 19.70 19.79 -2.78
N GLU A 29 19.08 19.73 -3.95
CA GLU A 29 17.66 19.40 -4.05
C GLU A 29 17.41 17.90 -3.99
N VAL A 30 16.48 17.53 -3.11
CA VAL A 30 16.04 16.14 -2.94
C VAL A 30 14.55 16.02 -3.13
N CYS A 31 14.12 14.82 -3.54
CA CYS A 31 12.76 14.36 -3.33
C CYS A 31 12.71 13.28 -2.25
N MET A 32 11.57 13.15 -1.61
CA MET A 32 11.24 12.03 -0.74
C MET A 32 10.21 11.13 -1.41
N ILE A 33 10.27 9.84 -1.11
CA ILE A 33 9.29 8.83 -1.49
C ILE A 33 8.65 8.34 -0.19
N ASP A 34 7.36 8.62 -0.04
CA ASP A 34 6.56 8.51 1.18
C ASP A 34 6.97 9.47 2.31
N ALA A 35 6.07 9.62 3.28
CA ALA A 35 6.21 10.58 4.37
C ALA A 35 6.17 9.93 5.77
N GLY A 36 5.64 8.70 5.87
CA GLY A 36 5.43 8.06 7.15
C GLY A 36 4.43 8.83 8.03
N SER A 37 4.50 8.61 9.34
CA SER A 37 3.79 9.44 10.31
C SER A 37 4.39 10.85 10.40
N ARG A 38 3.66 11.78 11.03
CA ARG A 38 4.16 13.14 11.26
C ARG A 38 5.51 13.17 11.98
N ASP A 39 5.70 12.33 13.00
CA ASP A 39 6.94 12.32 13.79
C ASP A 39 8.11 11.71 13.01
N ILE A 40 7.84 10.69 12.20
CA ILE A 40 8.81 10.13 11.26
C ILE A 40 9.22 11.20 10.24
N ALA A 41 8.25 11.85 9.61
CA ALA A 41 8.49 12.93 8.65
C ALA A 41 9.36 14.06 9.24
N ALA A 42 9.10 14.45 10.48
CA ALA A 42 9.88 15.47 11.17
C ALA A 42 11.34 15.02 11.37
N GLY A 43 11.55 13.82 11.86
CA GLY A 43 12.91 13.31 12.10
C GLY A 43 13.70 13.05 10.80
N VAL A 44 13.03 12.59 9.73
CA VAL A 44 13.67 12.45 8.41
C VAL A 44 14.01 13.82 7.80
N LEU A 45 13.12 14.81 7.94
CA LEU A 45 13.40 16.18 7.48
C LEU A 45 14.60 16.81 8.20
N GLU A 46 14.78 16.53 9.51
CA GLU A 46 15.98 16.95 10.25
C GLU A 46 17.24 16.35 9.64
N GLN A 47 17.23 15.08 9.25
CA GLN A 47 18.37 14.44 8.57
C GLN A 47 18.62 15.05 7.19
N VAL A 48 17.59 15.33 6.40
CA VAL A 48 17.72 16.01 5.11
C VAL A 48 18.41 17.36 5.28
N ARG A 49 17.99 18.14 6.29
CA ARG A 49 18.59 19.45 6.61
C ARG A 49 20.03 19.33 7.12
N ALA A 50 20.33 18.32 7.95
CA ALA A 50 21.67 18.06 8.46
C ALA A 50 22.68 17.74 7.35
N HIS A 51 22.24 17.13 6.25
CA HIS A 51 23.05 16.93 5.04
C HIS A 51 23.17 18.20 4.17
N GLY A 52 22.55 19.30 4.57
CA GLY A 52 22.51 20.54 3.81
C GLY A 52 21.59 20.47 2.58
N TRP A 53 20.66 19.51 2.54
CA TRP A 53 19.72 19.31 1.43
C TRP A 53 18.41 20.06 1.64
N GLU A 54 17.68 20.25 0.54
CA GLU A 54 16.41 20.94 0.46
C GLU A 54 15.34 20.01 -0.13
N LEU A 55 14.31 19.70 0.62
CA LEU A 55 13.17 18.93 0.13
C LEU A 55 12.32 19.80 -0.79
N LYS A 56 12.26 19.46 -2.08
CA LYS A 56 11.47 20.17 -3.09
C LYS A 56 10.25 19.39 -3.58
N LYS A 57 10.32 18.06 -3.57
CA LYS A 57 9.24 17.19 -4.05
C LYS A 57 9.01 16.04 -3.08
N LEU A 58 7.75 15.67 -2.90
CA LEU A 58 7.30 14.51 -2.16
C LEU A 58 6.43 13.66 -3.07
N PHE A 59 6.85 12.45 -3.33
CA PHE A 59 6.11 11.46 -4.08
C PHE A 59 5.53 10.43 -3.10
N LEU A 60 4.22 10.30 -3.08
CA LEU A 60 3.53 9.31 -2.28
C LEU A 60 3.24 8.09 -3.15
N THR A 61 3.53 6.91 -2.61
CA THR A 61 3.34 5.66 -3.36
C THR A 61 1.86 5.31 -3.49
N HIS A 62 1.07 5.59 -2.47
CA HIS A 62 -0.39 5.38 -2.41
C HIS A 62 -0.99 6.19 -1.25
N SER A 63 -2.27 5.96 -0.90
CA SER A 63 -3.01 6.83 0.03
C SER A 63 -3.08 6.36 1.49
N HIS A 64 -2.48 5.23 1.86
CA HIS A 64 -2.58 4.72 3.23
C HIS A 64 -1.86 5.62 4.24
N ALA A 65 -2.44 5.72 5.44
CA ALA A 65 -2.06 6.73 6.42
C ALA A 65 -0.60 6.63 6.89
N ASP A 66 -0.05 5.45 6.98
CA ASP A 66 1.34 5.20 7.37
C ASP A 66 2.35 5.60 6.29
N HIS A 67 1.90 5.90 5.07
CA HIS A 67 2.68 6.48 3.98
C HIS A 67 2.51 8.00 3.88
N VAL A 68 1.31 8.52 4.18
CA VAL A 68 0.96 9.91 3.82
C VAL A 68 0.74 10.85 5.00
N ALA A 69 0.64 10.36 6.25
CA ALA A 69 0.26 11.19 7.41
C ALA A 69 1.25 12.35 7.69
N GLY A 70 2.52 12.20 7.29
CA GLY A 70 3.54 13.25 7.37
C GLY A 70 3.50 14.28 6.25
N ALA A 71 2.75 14.05 5.15
CA ALA A 71 2.80 14.88 3.95
C ALA A 71 2.42 16.34 4.18
N ALA A 72 1.30 16.58 4.88
CA ALA A 72 0.86 17.94 5.20
C ALA A 72 1.90 18.70 6.05
N PHE A 73 2.58 18.02 6.97
CA PHE A 73 3.67 18.59 7.76
C PHE A 73 4.86 18.95 6.88
N LEU A 74 5.34 18.03 6.05
CA LEU A 74 6.47 18.27 5.14
C LEU A 74 6.19 19.45 4.20
N ARG A 75 5.02 19.47 3.56
CA ARG A 75 4.61 20.56 2.68
C ARG A 75 4.58 21.91 3.40
N LYS A 76 4.05 21.95 4.62
CA LYS A 76 4.04 23.17 5.45
C LYS A 76 5.45 23.65 5.81
N GLN A 77 6.39 22.74 6.08
CA GLN A 77 7.75 23.06 6.52
C GLN A 77 8.71 23.47 5.40
N THR A 78 8.45 23.02 4.17
CA THR A 78 9.40 23.14 3.06
C THR A 78 8.82 23.80 1.81
N GLY A 79 7.49 23.84 1.69
CA GLY A 79 6.82 24.26 0.46
C GLY A 79 6.94 23.25 -0.68
N CYS A 80 7.32 21.98 -0.39
CA CYS A 80 7.50 20.98 -1.43
C CYS A 80 6.20 20.68 -2.18
N GLU A 81 6.35 20.34 -3.45
CA GLU A 81 5.26 19.77 -4.27
C GLU A 81 4.96 18.36 -3.79
N VAL A 82 3.68 18.01 -3.73
CA VAL A 82 3.22 16.65 -3.31
C VAL A 82 2.46 16.03 -4.46
N CYS A 83 2.87 14.81 -4.85
CA CYS A 83 2.23 14.05 -5.92
C CYS A 83 1.93 12.63 -5.46
N ALA A 84 0.79 12.08 -5.91
CA ALA A 84 0.39 10.69 -5.69
C ALA A 84 -0.28 10.10 -6.95
N PRO A 85 -0.27 8.77 -7.14
CA PRO A 85 -0.80 8.16 -8.36
C PRO A 85 -2.33 8.23 -8.40
N GLY A 86 -2.89 8.65 -9.54
CA GLY A 86 -4.32 8.56 -9.87
C GLY A 86 -5.24 9.01 -8.74
N ILE A 87 -6.23 8.17 -8.39
CA ILE A 87 -7.23 8.46 -7.35
C ILE A 87 -6.63 8.62 -5.95
N SER A 88 -5.43 8.09 -5.67
CA SER A 88 -4.76 8.28 -4.39
C SER A 88 -4.42 9.75 -4.15
N ALA A 89 -4.16 10.56 -5.20
CA ALA A 89 -4.00 12.01 -5.05
C ALA A 89 -5.26 12.66 -4.47
N ALA A 90 -6.44 12.31 -4.98
CA ALA A 90 -7.70 12.80 -4.45
C ALA A 90 -7.97 12.31 -3.02
N ALA A 91 -7.59 11.07 -2.68
CA ALA A 91 -7.72 10.53 -1.32
C ALA A 91 -6.79 11.23 -0.32
N VAL A 92 -5.59 11.65 -0.74
CA VAL A 92 -4.66 12.45 0.07
C VAL A 92 -5.21 13.87 0.29
N GLU A 93 -5.78 14.49 -0.75
CA GLU A 93 -6.36 15.82 -0.65
C GLU A 93 -7.68 15.83 0.15
N HIS A 94 -8.47 14.77 0.01
CA HIS A 94 -9.75 14.58 0.66
C HIS A 94 -9.74 13.33 1.55
N SER A 95 -8.93 13.36 2.60
CA SER A 95 -8.63 12.19 3.44
C SER A 95 -9.85 11.52 4.09
N PHE A 96 -11.00 12.18 4.15
CA PHE A 96 -12.27 11.58 4.57
C PHE A 96 -12.73 10.43 3.64
N LEU A 97 -12.23 10.37 2.41
CA LEU A 97 -12.52 9.28 1.48
C LEU A 97 -12.00 7.93 1.99
N ILE A 98 -10.89 7.92 2.75
CA ILE A 98 -10.28 6.68 3.25
C ILE A 98 -11.24 5.93 4.20
N PRO A 99 -11.73 6.52 5.32
CA PRO A 99 -12.69 5.83 6.17
C PRO A 99 -14.03 5.52 5.47
N VAL A 100 -14.47 6.38 4.54
CA VAL A 100 -15.70 6.14 3.78
C VAL A 100 -15.57 4.94 2.86
N THR A 101 -14.47 4.79 2.15
CA THR A 101 -14.22 3.63 1.27
C THR A 101 -14.08 2.33 2.05
N LEU A 102 -13.38 2.36 3.21
CA LEU A 102 -13.23 1.19 4.07
C LEU A 102 -14.56 0.74 4.68
N TYR A 103 -15.40 1.67 5.13
CA TYR A 103 -16.66 1.36 5.78
C TYR A 103 -17.81 1.09 4.79
N GLY A 104 -17.73 1.69 3.61
CA GLY A 104 -18.80 1.60 2.58
C GLY A 104 -20.01 2.48 2.86
N GLY A 105 -19.84 3.57 3.63
CA GLY A 105 -20.90 4.50 4.00
C GLY A 105 -20.40 5.68 4.81
N SER A 106 -21.32 6.55 5.26
CA SER A 106 -20.98 7.68 6.13
C SER A 106 -20.42 7.21 7.47
N THR A 107 -19.33 7.81 7.91
CA THR A 107 -18.67 7.52 9.18
C THR A 107 -18.91 8.60 10.22
N THR A 108 -19.00 8.21 11.49
CA THR A 108 -19.06 9.17 12.60
C THR A 108 -17.66 9.68 12.95
N PRO A 109 -17.52 10.87 13.59
CA PRO A 109 -16.23 11.33 14.08
C PRO A 109 -15.51 10.32 14.99
N GLU A 110 -16.25 9.58 15.81
CA GLU A 110 -15.70 8.54 16.67
C GLU A 110 -15.14 7.36 15.86
N MET A 111 -15.83 6.93 14.80
CA MET A 111 -15.33 5.92 13.88
C MET A 111 -14.08 6.41 13.17
N CYS A 112 -14.08 7.64 12.66
CA CYS A 112 -12.90 8.24 12.01
C CYS A 112 -11.68 8.29 12.94
N SER A 113 -11.88 8.54 14.25
CA SER A 113 -10.77 8.54 15.23
C SER A 113 -10.13 7.16 15.43
N ARG A 114 -10.85 6.08 15.09
CA ARG A 114 -10.40 4.68 15.16
C ARG A 114 -9.92 4.14 13.81
N LEU A 115 -10.10 4.90 12.75
CA LEU A 115 -9.65 4.55 11.40
C LEU A 115 -8.48 5.47 11.03
N PRO A 116 -7.49 4.98 10.29
CA PRO A 116 -6.33 5.77 9.90
C PRO A 116 -6.76 6.87 8.93
N THR A 117 -7.03 8.06 9.45
CA THR A 117 -7.41 9.24 8.66
C THR A 117 -6.28 10.26 8.73
N PRO A 118 -5.41 10.35 7.72
CA PRO A 118 -4.30 11.30 7.71
C PRO A 118 -4.82 12.73 7.57
N PRO A 119 -4.04 13.75 8.03
CA PRO A 119 -4.35 15.14 7.73
C PRO A 119 -4.41 15.37 6.22
N PRO A 120 -5.42 16.10 5.71
CA PRO A 120 -5.53 16.40 4.28
C PRO A 120 -4.33 17.23 3.80
N CYS A 121 -3.85 16.94 2.61
CA CYS A 121 -2.71 17.62 2.00
C CYS A 121 -3.01 17.89 0.52
N ALA A 122 -2.86 19.14 0.06
CA ALA A 122 -2.97 19.44 -1.36
C ALA A 122 -1.96 18.58 -2.14
N CYS A 123 -2.46 17.80 -3.07
CA CYS A 123 -1.74 16.77 -3.78
C CYS A 123 -2.14 16.78 -5.25
N SER A 124 -1.15 16.74 -6.14
CA SER A 124 -1.36 16.64 -7.58
C SER A 124 -1.28 15.19 -8.03
N GLU A 125 -1.95 14.87 -9.14
CA GLU A 125 -1.80 13.56 -9.75
C GLU A 125 -0.36 13.36 -10.28
N LEU A 126 0.22 12.20 -9.98
CA LEU A 126 1.55 11.82 -10.43
C LEU A 126 1.59 11.68 -11.95
N SER A 127 2.50 12.41 -12.58
CA SER A 127 2.80 12.33 -14.00
C SER A 127 4.31 12.22 -14.25
N ARG A 128 4.72 11.75 -15.41
CA ARG A 128 6.16 11.70 -15.75
C ARG A 128 6.78 13.09 -15.82
N ASP A 129 6.01 14.11 -16.18
CA ASP A 129 6.50 15.50 -16.25
C ASP A 129 6.74 16.10 -14.84
N ALA A 130 6.12 15.56 -13.79
CA ALA A 130 6.35 15.99 -12.42
C ALA A 130 7.65 15.44 -11.83
N LEU A 131 8.24 14.40 -12.44
CA LEU A 131 9.42 13.73 -11.92
C LEU A 131 10.69 14.57 -12.12
N PRO A 132 11.61 14.57 -11.14
CA PRO A 132 12.93 15.13 -11.35
C PRO A 132 13.79 14.20 -12.22
N PRO A 133 14.84 14.73 -12.88
CA PRO A 133 15.73 13.92 -13.69
C PRO A 133 16.33 12.74 -12.91
N GLY A 134 16.21 11.53 -13.44
CA GLY A 134 16.76 10.32 -12.85
C GLY A 134 15.82 9.59 -11.86
N LEU A 135 14.60 10.08 -11.68
CA LEU A 135 13.53 9.34 -11.03
C LEU A 135 12.53 8.86 -12.07
N ASP A 136 12.04 7.65 -11.94
CA ASP A 136 10.96 7.08 -12.75
C ASP A 136 9.98 6.33 -11.86
N PHE A 137 8.80 5.97 -12.38
CA PHE A 137 7.82 5.18 -11.66
C PHE A 137 7.11 4.17 -12.55
N GLU A 138 6.64 3.10 -11.91
CA GLU A 138 5.73 2.11 -12.50
C GLU A 138 4.49 1.95 -11.63
N ARG A 139 3.33 1.84 -12.27
CA ARG A 139 2.07 1.55 -11.56
C ARG A 139 2.08 0.10 -11.10
N LEU A 140 1.83 -0.11 -9.80
CA LEU A 140 1.68 -1.43 -9.17
C LEU A 140 0.38 -1.44 -8.35
N ASP A 141 -0.74 -1.28 -9.03
CA ASP A 141 -2.07 -1.18 -8.43
C ASP A 141 -2.51 -2.50 -7.80
N GLY A 142 -3.51 -2.43 -6.93
CA GLY A 142 -4.18 -3.57 -6.36
C GLY A 142 -4.04 -3.70 -4.84
N HIS A 143 -2.91 -3.29 -4.24
CA HIS A 143 -2.87 -3.09 -2.80
C HIS A 143 -3.80 -1.93 -2.41
N ASP A 144 -3.68 -0.79 -3.06
CA ASP A 144 -4.63 0.34 -3.02
C ASP A 144 -5.25 0.53 -4.41
N MET A 145 -6.25 1.40 -4.54
CA MET A 145 -6.92 1.75 -5.81
C MET A 145 -5.93 2.29 -6.84
N ALA A 146 -4.88 2.96 -6.38
CA ALA A 146 -3.80 3.46 -7.21
C ALA A 146 -2.50 3.45 -6.41
N GLN A 147 -1.49 2.70 -6.87
CA GLN A 147 -0.18 2.60 -6.26
C GLN A 147 0.93 2.70 -7.30
N ALA A 148 2.06 3.27 -6.92
CA ALA A 148 3.25 3.35 -7.75
C ALA A 148 4.51 2.89 -7.00
N ALA A 149 5.39 2.18 -7.68
CA ALA A 149 6.78 1.98 -7.27
C ALA A 149 7.67 3.02 -7.96
N PHE A 150 8.72 3.48 -7.29
CA PHE A 150 9.66 4.47 -7.83
C PHE A 150 11.04 3.86 -8.04
N ARG A 151 11.70 4.24 -9.14
CA ARG A 151 13.06 3.81 -9.47
C ARG A 151 13.97 5.03 -9.59
N THR A 152 15.09 5.01 -8.87
CA THR A 152 16.13 6.03 -9.03
C THR A 152 17.13 5.64 -10.14
N ARG A 153 17.88 6.62 -10.66
CA ARG A 153 18.98 6.37 -11.62
C ARG A 153 20.06 5.41 -11.11
N ASP A 154 20.15 5.27 -9.77
CA ASP A 154 21.08 4.31 -9.16
C ASP A 154 20.61 2.86 -9.28
N GLY A 155 19.43 2.62 -9.89
CA GLY A 155 18.82 1.31 -10.01
C GLY A 155 18.16 0.81 -8.72
N VAL A 156 17.84 1.71 -7.79
CA VAL A 156 17.14 1.38 -6.54
C VAL A 156 15.63 1.55 -6.74
N TRP A 157 14.88 0.50 -6.43
CA TRP A 157 13.42 0.51 -6.44
C TRP A 157 12.85 0.67 -5.04
N PHE A 158 11.90 1.56 -4.88
CA PHE A 158 10.99 1.66 -3.73
C PHE A 158 9.66 1.07 -4.15
N THR A 159 9.37 -0.16 -3.68
CA THR A 159 8.25 -0.97 -4.21
C THR A 159 6.94 -0.76 -3.47
N ALA A 160 6.93 0.09 -2.46
CA ALA A 160 5.75 0.34 -1.61
C ALA A 160 5.18 -0.97 -1.03
N ASP A 161 3.85 -1.04 -0.90
CA ASP A 161 3.11 -2.19 -0.41
C ASP A 161 2.69 -3.16 -1.53
N ALA A 162 3.36 -3.11 -2.68
CA ALA A 162 3.22 -4.16 -3.68
C ALA A 162 3.74 -5.52 -3.16
N ILE A 163 4.54 -5.50 -2.09
CA ILE A 163 5.12 -6.66 -1.43
C ILE A 163 4.87 -6.60 0.07
N VAL A 164 4.41 -7.72 0.61
CA VAL A 164 4.31 -7.97 2.05
C VAL A 164 5.52 -8.82 2.47
N SER A 165 6.12 -8.50 3.60
CA SER A 165 7.28 -9.23 4.12
C SER A 165 6.96 -10.70 4.41
N ALA A 166 7.95 -11.57 4.28
CA ALA A 166 7.79 -13.00 4.63
C ALA A 166 7.34 -13.18 6.09
N GLY A 167 7.85 -12.35 7.01
CA GLY A 167 7.46 -12.37 8.43
C GLY A 167 6.01 -11.99 8.65
N ASP A 168 5.52 -10.96 7.94
CA ASP A 168 4.12 -10.54 8.03
C ASP A 168 3.17 -11.54 7.36
N LEU A 169 3.57 -12.17 6.24
CA LEU A 169 2.80 -13.25 5.62
C LEU A 169 2.65 -14.47 6.55
N GLN A 170 3.68 -14.79 7.34
CA GLN A 170 3.59 -15.86 8.33
C GLN A 170 2.68 -15.51 9.50
N LYS A 171 2.71 -14.24 9.95
CA LYS A 171 1.94 -13.75 11.09
C LYS A 171 0.49 -13.40 10.73
N HIS A 172 0.31 -12.81 9.55
CA HIS A 172 -0.96 -12.27 9.07
C HIS A 172 -1.26 -12.82 7.68
N ARG A 173 -1.64 -14.09 7.59
CA ARG A 173 -1.92 -14.79 6.32
C ARG A 173 -2.77 -13.99 5.34
N ILE A 174 -3.72 -13.22 5.83
CA ILE A 174 -4.59 -12.37 5.03
C ILE A 174 -4.12 -10.91 5.14
N SER A 175 -3.34 -10.46 4.17
CA SER A 175 -2.89 -9.08 4.05
C SER A 175 -3.92 -8.24 3.32
N PHE A 176 -3.95 -6.93 3.61
CA PHE A 176 -4.87 -6.02 2.93
C PHE A 176 -4.57 -5.94 1.42
N VAL A 177 -5.60 -6.15 0.61
CA VAL A 177 -5.58 -6.01 -0.84
C VAL A 177 -6.93 -5.50 -1.33
N TYR A 178 -6.93 -4.35 -1.99
CA TYR A 178 -8.12 -3.74 -2.57
C TYR A 178 -8.64 -4.53 -3.79
N SER A 179 -7.74 -4.94 -4.69
CA SER A 179 -8.07 -5.71 -5.90
C SER A 179 -7.12 -6.89 -6.09
N GLN A 180 -7.63 -8.11 -5.88
CA GLN A 180 -6.86 -9.35 -6.08
C GLN A 180 -6.31 -9.48 -7.50
N GLU A 181 -7.09 -9.10 -8.50
CA GLU A 181 -6.67 -9.17 -9.90
C GLU A 181 -5.48 -8.25 -10.18
N GLN A 182 -5.66 -6.95 -9.91
CA GLN A 182 -4.63 -5.95 -10.17
C GLN A 182 -3.36 -6.20 -9.35
N HIS A 183 -3.52 -6.67 -8.10
CA HIS A 183 -2.35 -6.97 -7.27
C HIS A 183 -1.55 -8.16 -7.80
N ARG A 184 -2.21 -9.22 -8.27
CA ARG A 184 -1.55 -10.36 -8.94
C ARG A 184 -0.83 -9.94 -10.22
N GLU A 185 -1.44 -9.08 -11.03
CA GLU A 185 -0.81 -8.51 -12.23
C GLU A 185 0.41 -7.66 -11.85
N SER A 186 0.31 -6.85 -10.80
CA SER A 186 1.40 -6.02 -10.28
C SER A 186 2.56 -6.88 -9.78
N LEU A 187 2.29 -7.95 -9.04
CA LEU A 187 3.30 -8.92 -8.60
C LEU A 187 3.98 -9.61 -9.77
N ALA A 188 3.22 -10.04 -10.78
CA ALA A 188 3.78 -10.66 -11.97
C ALA A 188 4.70 -9.69 -12.75
N ARG A 189 4.33 -8.41 -12.84
CA ARG A 189 5.18 -7.37 -13.44
C ARG A 189 6.43 -7.11 -12.59
N LEU A 190 6.27 -6.98 -11.28
CA LEU A 190 7.37 -6.71 -10.35
C LEU A 190 8.45 -7.80 -10.40
N SER A 191 8.08 -9.07 -10.60
CA SER A 191 9.04 -10.17 -10.76
C SER A 191 9.98 -10.00 -11.95
N GLY A 192 9.59 -9.21 -12.94
CA GLY A 192 10.39 -8.90 -14.13
C GLY A 192 11.19 -7.60 -14.03
N PHE A 193 11.13 -6.87 -12.91
CA PHE A 193 11.86 -5.63 -12.76
C PHE A 193 13.36 -5.90 -12.60
N SER A 194 14.17 -5.11 -13.29
CA SER A 194 15.61 -5.09 -13.13
C SER A 194 16.04 -3.91 -12.26
N GLY A 195 16.81 -4.18 -11.23
CA GLY A 195 17.32 -3.17 -10.30
C GLY A 195 18.56 -3.65 -9.58
N LYS A 196 19.26 -2.73 -8.93
CA LYS A 196 20.38 -3.03 -8.05
C LYS A 196 19.90 -3.44 -6.65
N LEU A 197 18.81 -2.82 -6.21
CA LEU A 197 18.24 -3.00 -4.88
C LEU A 197 16.73 -2.71 -4.92
N PHE A 198 15.96 -3.49 -4.18
CA PHE A 198 14.54 -3.30 -3.97
C PHE A 198 14.29 -3.01 -2.49
N ILE A 199 13.53 -1.96 -2.21
CA ILE A 199 13.20 -1.50 -0.85
C ILE A 199 11.67 -1.55 -0.70
N PRO A 200 11.10 -2.65 -0.15
CA PRO A 200 9.70 -2.71 0.24
C PRO A 200 9.40 -1.71 1.36
N ALA A 201 8.15 -1.27 1.48
CA ALA A 201 7.80 -0.30 2.51
C ALA A 201 7.98 -0.87 3.93
N HIS A 202 7.68 -2.15 4.14
CA HIS A 202 7.65 -2.78 5.47
C HIS A 202 8.60 -3.97 5.61
N ASP A 203 9.68 -4.00 4.81
CA ASP A 203 10.68 -5.07 4.88
C ASP A 203 12.10 -4.53 4.73
N VAL A 204 13.07 -5.40 4.94
CA VAL A 204 14.48 -5.10 4.67
C VAL A 204 14.75 -5.06 3.17
N PRO A 205 15.70 -4.22 2.70
CA PRO A 205 16.09 -4.21 1.29
C PRO A 205 16.61 -5.55 0.80
N CYS A 206 16.32 -5.90 -0.46
CA CYS A 206 16.84 -7.11 -1.12
C CYS A 206 17.35 -6.81 -2.54
N GLU A 207 18.31 -7.60 -3.01
CA GLU A 207 18.86 -7.48 -4.38
C GLU A 207 18.01 -8.22 -5.41
N ASP A 208 17.28 -9.25 -4.98
CA ASP A 208 16.35 -10.02 -5.81
C ASP A 208 14.98 -10.05 -5.15
N ILE A 209 13.99 -9.49 -5.83
CA ILE A 209 12.61 -9.41 -5.35
C ILE A 209 11.77 -10.65 -5.72
N ALA A 210 12.23 -11.46 -6.67
CA ALA A 210 11.43 -12.56 -7.22
C ALA A 210 11.05 -13.63 -6.19
N PRO A 211 11.92 -14.05 -5.24
CA PRO A 211 11.52 -14.99 -4.19
C PRO A 211 10.36 -14.46 -3.35
N LEU A 212 10.42 -13.20 -2.93
CA LEU A 212 9.38 -12.58 -2.11
C LEU A 212 8.07 -12.41 -2.88
N VAL A 213 8.14 -12.14 -4.19
CA VAL A 213 6.95 -12.13 -5.08
C VAL A 213 6.29 -13.51 -5.09
N GLN A 214 7.07 -14.61 -5.19
CA GLN A 214 6.51 -15.97 -5.19
C GLN A 214 5.85 -16.32 -3.84
N GLU A 215 6.44 -15.91 -2.72
CA GLU A 215 5.84 -16.10 -1.40
C GLU A 215 4.51 -15.34 -1.26
N ASN A 216 4.43 -14.10 -1.75
CA ASN A 216 3.20 -13.32 -1.76
C ASN A 216 2.12 -13.99 -2.62
N LEU A 217 2.45 -14.42 -3.84
CA LEU A 217 1.50 -15.13 -4.72
C LEU A 217 1.03 -16.45 -4.11
N ALA A 218 1.91 -17.21 -3.46
CA ALA A 218 1.55 -18.45 -2.77
C ALA A 218 0.57 -18.19 -1.63
N ALA A 219 0.85 -17.20 -0.76
CA ALA A 219 -0.04 -16.81 0.32
C ALA A 219 -1.43 -16.37 -0.19
N MET A 220 -1.47 -15.57 -1.28
CA MET A 220 -2.73 -15.17 -1.92
C MET A 220 -3.50 -16.38 -2.49
N ASN A 221 -2.80 -17.36 -3.04
CA ASN A 221 -3.43 -18.59 -3.57
C ASN A 221 -4.02 -19.44 -2.45
N ASP A 222 -3.32 -19.59 -1.32
CA ASP A 222 -3.80 -20.31 -0.14
C ASP A 222 -5.10 -19.68 0.38
N VAL A 223 -5.12 -18.35 0.57
CA VAL A 223 -6.34 -17.65 1.03
C VAL A 223 -7.49 -17.78 0.02
N ALA A 224 -7.19 -17.70 -1.26
CA ALA A 224 -8.22 -17.88 -2.30
C ALA A 224 -8.81 -19.30 -2.29
N ALA A 225 -7.99 -20.34 -2.10
CA ALA A 225 -8.43 -21.71 -1.98
C ALA A 225 -9.29 -21.93 -0.73
N ASP A 226 -8.89 -21.31 0.39
CA ASP A 226 -9.65 -21.37 1.64
C ASP A 226 -11.05 -20.75 1.51
N ILE A 227 -11.15 -19.57 0.87
CA ILE A 227 -12.43 -18.89 0.65
C ILE A 227 -13.31 -19.71 -0.31
N GLU A 228 -12.73 -20.29 -1.36
CA GLU A 228 -13.45 -21.18 -2.27
C GLU A 228 -13.96 -22.43 -1.56
N GLU A 229 -13.15 -23.03 -0.68
CA GLU A 229 -13.57 -24.19 0.14
C GLU A 229 -14.73 -23.81 1.08
N MET A 230 -14.65 -22.62 1.73
CA MET A 230 -15.74 -22.11 2.56
C MET A 230 -17.04 -21.95 1.78
N CYS A 231 -16.98 -21.65 0.49
CA CYS A 231 -18.13 -21.59 -0.43
C CYS A 231 -18.64 -22.98 -0.87
N GLY A 232 -18.11 -24.08 -0.37
CA GLY A 232 -18.65 -25.43 -0.59
C GLY A 232 -20.10 -25.58 -0.14
N THR A 233 -20.52 -24.76 0.81
CA THR A 233 -21.95 -24.49 1.15
C THR A 233 -22.18 -22.97 0.92
N PRO A 234 -23.40 -22.57 0.50
CA PRO A 234 -23.71 -21.16 0.26
C PRO A 234 -23.39 -20.28 1.50
N GLN A 235 -22.62 -19.21 1.32
CA GLN A 235 -22.19 -18.29 2.38
C GLN A 235 -22.53 -16.86 2.03
N THR A 236 -22.94 -16.05 3.01
CA THR A 236 -22.95 -14.58 2.85
C THR A 236 -21.53 -14.03 2.92
N ILE A 237 -21.35 -12.78 2.50
CA ILE A 237 -20.05 -12.10 2.63
C ILE A 237 -19.62 -11.97 4.11
N ASP A 238 -20.58 -11.74 5.01
CA ASP A 238 -20.30 -11.61 6.44
C ASP A 238 -19.92 -12.96 7.08
N ASP A 239 -20.53 -14.08 6.62
CA ASP A 239 -20.10 -15.42 7.03
C ASP A 239 -18.65 -15.71 6.60
N LEU A 240 -18.28 -15.33 5.36
CA LEU A 240 -16.91 -15.49 4.86
C LEU A 240 -15.90 -14.66 5.65
N ILE A 241 -16.25 -13.40 5.98
CA ILE A 241 -15.40 -12.53 6.81
C ILE A 241 -15.21 -13.18 8.20
N ALA A 242 -16.29 -13.63 8.85
CA ALA A 242 -16.21 -14.27 10.16
C ALA A 242 -15.33 -15.53 10.13
N LYS A 243 -15.51 -16.40 9.13
CA LYS A 243 -14.70 -17.61 8.94
C LYS A 243 -13.23 -17.31 8.70
N CYS A 244 -12.89 -16.24 7.93
CA CYS A 244 -11.51 -15.82 7.72
C CYS A 244 -10.89 -15.29 9.02
N LEU A 245 -11.62 -14.47 9.79
CA LEU A 245 -11.15 -13.98 11.09
C LEU A 245 -10.85 -15.14 12.06
N GLU A 246 -11.72 -16.15 12.10
CA GLU A 246 -11.55 -17.35 12.93
C GLU A 246 -10.38 -18.21 12.44
N LYS A 247 -10.36 -18.58 11.16
CA LYS A 247 -9.33 -19.47 10.57
C LYS A 247 -7.92 -18.91 10.74
N TYR A 248 -7.75 -17.59 10.56
CA TYR A 248 -6.45 -16.93 10.64
C TYR A 248 -6.17 -16.34 12.03
N HIS A 249 -7.00 -16.63 13.03
CA HIS A 249 -6.84 -16.17 14.43
C HIS A 249 -6.69 -14.65 14.55
N ILE A 250 -7.42 -13.90 13.72
CA ILE A 250 -7.35 -12.44 13.69
C ILE A 250 -8.23 -11.88 14.80
N ARG A 251 -7.61 -11.07 15.69
CA ARG A 251 -8.36 -10.41 16.77
C ARG A 251 -9.35 -9.40 16.19
N LEU A 252 -10.64 -9.58 16.53
CA LEU A 252 -11.72 -8.74 16.05
C LEU A 252 -11.72 -7.37 16.75
N TYR A 253 -11.58 -6.29 15.98
CA TYR A 253 -11.92 -4.92 16.31
C TYR A 253 -12.26 -4.17 15.02
N LEU A 254 -12.86 -2.97 15.13
CA LEU A 254 -13.46 -2.27 13.97
C LEU A 254 -12.53 -2.21 12.75
N MET A 255 -11.30 -1.76 12.93
CA MET A 255 -10.38 -1.62 11.79
C MET A 255 -10.06 -2.97 11.14
N GLN A 256 -9.77 -4.01 11.94
CA GLN A 256 -9.50 -5.35 11.38
C GLN A 256 -10.72 -5.94 10.66
N TYR A 257 -11.93 -5.74 11.19
CA TYR A 257 -13.15 -6.15 10.51
C TYR A 257 -13.27 -5.50 9.13
N LEU A 258 -12.99 -4.21 9.03
CA LEU A 258 -13.09 -3.46 7.77
C LEU A 258 -12.00 -3.87 6.78
N LEU A 259 -10.74 -3.95 7.22
CA LEU A 259 -9.61 -4.33 6.36
C LEU A 259 -9.77 -5.76 5.82
N VAL A 260 -10.02 -6.73 6.71
CA VAL A 260 -10.28 -8.12 6.31
C VAL A 260 -11.52 -8.20 5.45
N GLY A 261 -12.58 -7.47 5.82
CA GLY A 261 -13.83 -7.44 5.07
C GLY A 261 -13.66 -6.93 3.65
N GLN A 262 -12.86 -5.89 3.44
CA GLN A 262 -12.56 -5.39 2.09
C GLN A 262 -11.72 -6.40 1.30
N THR A 263 -10.71 -6.99 1.93
CA THR A 263 -9.87 -8.02 1.30
C THR A 263 -10.68 -9.27 0.92
N VAL A 264 -11.57 -9.76 1.80
CA VAL A 264 -12.45 -10.89 1.49
C VAL A 264 -13.38 -10.57 0.30
N ARG A 265 -13.94 -9.36 0.24
CA ARG A 265 -14.73 -8.90 -0.93
C ARG A 265 -13.91 -8.90 -2.21
N SER A 266 -12.65 -8.49 -2.13
CA SER A 266 -11.72 -8.53 -3.26
C SER A 266 -11.47 -9.96 -3.75
N TYR A 267 -11.28 -10.92 -2.84
CA TYR A 267 -11.18 -12.35 -3.18
C TYR A 267 -12.46 -12.87 -3.82
N VAL A 268 -13.62 -12.59 -3.23
CA VAL A 268 -14.92 -13.01 -3.77
C VAL A 268 -15.10 -12.46 -5.19
N THR A 269 -14.79 -11.19 -5.42
CA THR A 269 -14.85 -10.58 -6.76
C THR A 269 -13.96 -11.31 -7.76
N TRP A 270 -12.72 -11.63 -7.37
CA TRP A 270 -11.79 -12.36 -8.23
C TRP A 270 -12.23 -13.81 -8.48
N LEU A 271 -12.71 -14.52 -7.47
CA LEU A 271 -13.23 -15.88 -7.60
C LEU A 271 -14.48 -15.95 -8.49
N LEU A 272 -15.38 -14.96 -8.41
CA LEU A 272 -16.52 -14.80 -9.33
C LEU A 272 -16.03 -14.60 -10.77
N LYS A 273 -15.08 -13.68 -10.97
CA LYS A 273 -14.54 -13.38 -12.31
C LYS A 273 -13.85 -14.58 -12.95
N THR A 274 -13.18 -15.39 -12.14
CA THR A 274 -12.48 -16.60 -12.59
C THR A 274 -13.36 -17.86 -12.66
N GLY A 275 -14.67 -17.74 -12.39
CA GLY A 275 -15.63 -18.84 -12.51
C GLY A 275 -15.43 -19.94 -11.46
N ARG A 276 -14.85 -19.63 -10.32
CA ARG A 276 -14.63 -20.59 -9.22
C ARG A 276 -15.80 -20.64 -8.24
N ILE A 277 -16.51 -19.53 -8.09
CA ILE A 277 -17.73 -19.39 -7.31
C ILE A 277 -18.81 -18.69 -8.13
N GLU A 278 -20.06 -18.81 -7.71
CA GLU A 278 -21.21 -18.14 -8.32
C GLU A 278 -22.09 -17.46 -7.26
N PRO A 279 -22.83 -16.39 -7.60
CA PRO A 279 -23.81 -15.81 -6.70
C PRO A 279 -25.09 -16.65 -6.67
N VAL A 280 -25.66 -16.84 -5.48
CA VAL A 280 -26.94 -17.53 -5.25
C VAL A 280 -27.86 -16.59 -4.47
N TYR A 281 -29.13 -16.54 -4.86
CA TYR A 281 -30.13 -15.70 -4.21
C TYR A 281 -31.13 -16.58 -3.48
N GLU A 282 -31.22 -16.46 -2.17
CA GLU A 282 -32.18 -17.16 -1.32
C GLU A 282 -33.04 -16.15 -0.55
N GLY A 283 -34.27 -15.93 -1.00
CA GLY A 283 -35.12 -14.89 -0.47
C GLY A 283 -34.51 -13.49 -0.63
N THR A 284 -34.17 -12.83 0.48
CA THR A 284 -33.52 -11.52 0.51
C THR A 284 -32.00 -11.60 0.71
N ARG A 285 -31.41 -12.80 0.68
CA ARG A 285 -29.99 -13.01 0.95
C ARG A 285 -29.21 -13.25 -0.34
N LEU A 286 -28.09 -12.55 -0.50
CA LEU A 286 -27.05 -12.83 -1.49
C LEU A 286 -26.02 -13.77 -0.85
N LEU A 287 -25.80 -14.91 -1.47
CA LEU A 287 -24.87 -15.94 -1.04
C LEU A 287 -23.88 -16.22 -2.16
N PHE A 288 -22.75 -16.82 -1.82
CA PHE A 288 -21.73 -17.27 -2.77
C PHE A 288 -21.53 -18.77 -2.59
N ARG A 289 -21.46 -19.50 -3.70
CA ARG A 289 -21.32 -20.97 -3.72
C ARG A 289 -20.22 -21.36 -4.69
N ARG A 290 -19.42 -22.37 -4.32
CA ARG A 290 -18.40 -22.96 -5.21
C ARG A 290 -19.08 -23.64 -6.40
N ILE A 291 -18.57 -23.41 -7.61
CA ILE A 291 -18.97 -24.12 -8.82
C ILE A 291 -18.36 -25.53 -8.77
N GLN A 292 -19.20 -26.55 -9.04
CA GLN A 292 -18.79 -27.97 -9.02
C GLN A 292 -18.03 -28.34 -10.30
#